data_13667efdf671d5b9d1c4c320b8e9a625
#
_entry.id   13667efdf671d5b9d1c4c320b8e9a625
#
_cell.length_a   1.000
_cell.length_b   1.000
_cell.length_c   1.000
_cell.angle_alpha   90.00
_cell.angle_beta   90.00
_cell.angle_gamma   90.00
#
_symmetry.space_group_name_H-M   'P 1'
#
loop_
_entity.id
_entity.type
_entity.pdbx_description
1 polymer ?
#
loop_
_entity_poly.entity_id
_entity_poly.type
_entity_poly.pdbx_seq_one_letter_code
_entity_poly.pdbx_strand_id
1 'polypeptide(L)'
;SRENLDGNFSIPEKMTFGIGIGKNKKDRSSWDLAFQYEIRDWTTFQETNSIESWSSPQLGNSEKMSFGFRWTPNLDFANTNKSIFSKSTYSIGGHQSKSYILIDELNLDHYGINFGLTVPLLSSRSFSTINMGVELGKLGDLNNVKIEENYINFAIGFTMAPDTRYDRWFRKRKYD
;
A
#
# COMPACT_ATOMS: atom_id res chain seq x y z
N SER A 1 8.47 40.75 -19.93
CA SER A 1 7.68 39.80 -20.73
C SER A 1 7.84 38.40 -20.16
N ARG A 2 6.72 37.77 -19.78
CA ARG A 2 6.74 36.34 -19.43
C ARG A 2 6.70 35.62 -20.76
N GLU A 3 7.79 34.96 -21.15
CA GLU A 3 7.77 33.96 -22.22
C GLU A 3 6.99 32.76 -21.73
N ASN A 4 5.94 32.36 -22.45
CA ASN A 4 5.29 31.08 -22.25
C ASN A 4 6.28 30.03 -22.77
N LEU A 5 6.88 29.28 -21.84
CA LEU A 5 7.69 28.12 -22.14
C LEU A 5 6.75 26.93 -22.25
N ASP A 6 6.59 26.41 -23.45
CA ASP A 6 5.90 25.15 -23.69
C ASP A 6 6.89 24.01 -23.49
N GLY A 7 6.53 23.04 -22.65
CA GLY A 7 7.34 21.86 -22.38
C GLY A 7 6.48 20.59 -22.47
N ASN A 8 7.07 19.51 -22.94
CA ASN A 8 6.47 18.18 -22.96
C ASN A 8 7.32 17.24 -22.10
N PHE A 9 6.67 16.36 -21.36
CA PHE A 9 7.36 15.29 -20.66
C PHE A 9 6.71 13.94 -21.03
N SER A 10 7.54 12.90 -21.12
CA SER A 10 7.09 11.54 -21.35
C SER A 10 7.37 10.69 -20.10
N ILE A 11 6.32 10.09 -19.53
CA ILE A 11 6.42 9.18 -18.41
C ILE A 11 6.45 7.75 -18.94
N PRO A 12 7.42 6.92 -18.53
CA PRO A 12 7.52 5.54 -18.95
C PRO A 12 6.30 4.70 -18.54
N GLU A 13 5.99 3.71 -19.37
CA GLU A 13 4.94 2.75 -19.06
C GLU A 13 5.29 1.92 -17.83
N LYS A 14 4.24 1.58 -17.06
CA LYS A 14 4.32 0.72 -15.89
C LYS A 14 3.65 -0.60 -16.20
N MET A 15 4.36 -1.70 -16.01
CA MET A 15 3.81 -3.04 -16.07
C MET A 15 3.67 -3.60 -14.66
N THR A 16 2.52 -4.21 -14.36
CA THR A 16 2.26 -4.81 -13.06
C THR A 16 1.64 -6.19 -13.26
N PHE A 17 2.23 -7.18 -12.64
CA PHE A 17 1.74 -8.55 -12.62
C PHE A 17 1.41 -8.92 -11.18
N GLY A 18 0.26 -9.55 -10.96
CA GLY A 18 -0.13 -9.95 -9.62
C GLY A 18 -0.91 -11.25 -9.63
N ILE A 19 -0.73 -12.04 -8.59
CA ILE A 19 -1.48 -13.25 -8.34
C ILE A 19 -1.92 -13.26 -6.89
N GLY A 20 -3.17 -13.68 -6.66
CA GLY A 20 -3.72 -13.84 -5.33
C GLY A 20 -4.48 -15.14 -5.21
N ILE A 21 -4.33 -15.77 -4.06
CA ILE A 21 -5.08 -16.96 -3.70
C ILE A 21 -5.62 -16.80 -2.29
N GLY A 22 -6.85 -17.22 -2.07
CA GLY A 22 -7.46 -17.10 -0.75
C GLY A 22 -8.59 -18.07 -0.55
N LYS A 23 -8.97 -18.22 0.69
CA LYS A 23 -10.12 -19.06 1.11
C LYS A 23 -10.94 -18.32 2.14
N ASN A 24 -12.21 -18.19 1.84
CA ASN A 24 -13.20 -17.65 2.75
C ASN A 24 -14.23 -18.74 3.06
N LYS A 25 -14.28 -19.18 4.32
CA LYS A 25 -15.33 -20.09 4.80
C LYS A 25 -16.30 -19.26 5.62
N LYS A 26 -17.56 -19.21 5.17
CA LYS A 26 -18.63 -18.53 5.89
C LYS A 26 -18.65 -18.98 7.36
N ASP A 27 -18.69 -18.00 8.27
CA ASP A 27 -18.75 -18.15 9.73
C ASP A 27 -17.57 -18.93 10.36
N ARG A 28 -16.44 -19.05 9.67
CA ARG A 28 -15.25 -19.73 10.18
C ARG A 28 -14.04 -18.83 10.07
N SER A 29 -13.12 -19.16 9.17
CA SER A 29 -11.88 -18.42 8.98
C SER A 29 -11.70 -18.00 7.54
N SER A 30 -11.01 -16.91 7.32
CA SER A 30 -10.52 -16.54 5.98
C SER A 30 -9.03 -16.32 5.99
N TRP A 31 -8.42 -16.57 4.86
CA TRP A 31 -7.04 -16.20 4.59
C TRP A 31 -6.86 -15.86 3.12
N ASP A 32 -5.94 -14.96 2.87
CA ASP A 32 -5.56 -14.52 1.54
C ASP A 32 -4.03 -14.42 1.48
N LEU A 33 -3.45 -14.84 0.37
CA LEU A 33 -2.06 -14.68 0.00
C LEU A 33 -2.00 -13.95 -1.33
N ALA A 34 -1.18 -12.94 -1.45
CA ALA A 34 -0.99 -12.19 -2.68
C ALA A 34 0.49 -11.94 -2.94
N PHE A 35 0.84 -11.94 -4.22
CA PHE A 35 2.15 -11.57 -4.73
C PHE A 35 1.96 -10.58 -5.87
N GLN A 36 2.81 -9.57 -5.94
CA GLN A 36 2.81 -8.57 -7.00
C GLN A 36 4.24 -8.27 -7.43
N TYR A 37 4.44 -8.14 -8.73
CA TYR A 37 5.66 -7.66 -9.35
C TYR A 37 5.35 -6.48 -10.26
N GLU A 38 6.12 -5.43 -10.13
CA GLU A 38 5.99 -4.19 -10.89
C GLU A 38 7.34 -3.82 -11.49
N ILE A 39 7.33 -3.39 -12.74
CA ILE A 39 8.51 -2.91 -13.45
C ILE A 39 8.17 -1.64 -14.23
N ARG A 40 9.12 -0.70 -14.24
CA ARG A 40 9.07 0.51 -15.04
C ARG A 40 10.47 0.91 -15.48
N ASP A 41 10.62 1.18 -16.76
CA ASP A 41 11.87 1.61 -17.38
C ASP A 41 11.92 3.15 -17.44
N TRP A 42 12.58 3.76 -16.47
CA TRP A 42 12.75 5.21 -16.40
C TRP A 42 13.86 5.74 -17.30
N THR A 43 14.64 4.89 -17.95
CA THR A 43 15.63 5.33 -18.94
C THR A 43 14.98 5.98 -20.18
N THR A 44 13.69 5.69 -20.39
CA THR A 44 12.89 6.28 -21.47
C THR A 44 12.21 7.60 -21.11
N PHE A 45 12.39 8.08 -19.87
CA PHE A 45 11.87 9.38 -19.44
C PHE A 45 12.56 10.49 -20.24
N GLN A 46 11.76 11.37 -20.82
CA GLN A 46 12.23 12.54 -21.58
C GLN A 46 11.46 13.76 -21.14
N GLU A 47 12.19 14.84 -20.90
CA GLU A 47 11.65 16.17 -20.73
C GLU A 47 12.19 17.06 -21.85
N THR A 48 11.30 17.71 -22.57
CA THR A 48 11.65 18.62 -23.67
C THR A 48 11.10 19.98 -23.37
N ASN A 49 11.97 20.94 -23.16
CA ASN A 49 11.65 22.37 -23.05
C ASN A 49 11.89 23.03 -24.40
N SER A 50 11.21 24.16 -24.67
CA SER A 50 11.42 24.96 -25.90
C SER A 50 12.86 25.46 -26.09
N ILE A 51 13.72 25.33 -25.08
CA ILE A 51 15.12 25.81 -25.09
C ILE A 51 16.11 24.65 -25.15
N GLU A 52 15.86 23.51 -24.46
CA GLU A 52 16.75 22.35 -24.43
C GLU A 52 15.97 21.04 -24.24
N SER A 53 16.39 19.98 -24.95
CA SER A 53 15.95 18.61 -24.62
C SER A 53 16.88 18.04 -23.56
N TRP A 54 16.34 17.75 -22.39
CA TRP A 54 17.09 17.17 -21.29
C TRP A 54 16.70 15.72 -21.07
N SER A 55 17.63 14.81 -21.25
CA SER A 55 17.50 13.43 -20.79
C SER A 55 18.27 13.31 -19.49
N SER A 56 17.61 12.89 -18.42
CA SER A 56 18.31 12.66 -17.15
C SER A 56 19.13 11.36 -17.24
N PRO A 57 20.47 11.43 -17.31
CA PRO A 57 21.31 10.24 -17.39
C PRO A 57 21.38 9.43 -16.09
N GLN A 58 20.70 9.90 -15.03
CA GLN A 58 20.71 9.28 -13.71
C GLN A 58 19.45 8.48 -13.37
N LEU A 59 18.62 8.17 -14.36
CA LEU A 59 17.43 7.36 -14.17
C LEU A 59 17.65 5.96 -14.71
N GLY A 60 17.36 4.95 -13.88
CA GLY A 60 17.47 3.55 -14.22
C GLY A 60 16.11 2.84 -14.20
N ASN A 61 16.12 1.53 -14.30
CA ASN A 61 14.93 0.72 -14.17
C ASN A 61 14.48 0.68 -12.71
N SER A 62 13.18 0.82 -12.46
CA SER A 62 12.60 0.53 -11.16
C SER A 62 11.87 -0.79 -11.17
N GLU A 63 12.10 -1.58 -10.15
CA GLU A 63 11.45 -2.88 -9.94
C GLU A 63 10.89 -2.92 -8.54
N LYS A 64 9.73 -3.52 -8.37
CA LYS A 64 9.13 -3.74 -7.04
C LYS A 64 8.49 -5.11 -6.98
N MET A 65 8.91 -5.90 -5.99
CA MET A 65 8.24 -7.12 -5.59
C MET A 65 7.53 -6.89 -4.28
N SER A 66 6.32 -7.41 -4.14
CA SER A 66 5.55 -7.33 -2.89
C SER A 66 4.84 -8.64 -2.64
N PHE A 67 4.79 -9.06 -1.39
CA PHE A 67 3.97 -10.18 -0.96
C PHE A 67 3.17 -9.81 0.28
N GLY A 68 2.02 -10.44 0.46
CA GLY A 68 1.18 -10.21 1.61
C GLY A 68 0.35 -11.43 1.95
N PHE A 69 0.23 -11.69 3.23
CA PHE A 69 -0.65 -12.71 3.80
C PHE A 69 -1.58 -12.06 4.82
N ARG A 70 -2.84 -12.39 4.75
CA ARG A 70 -3.88 -11.92 5.65
C ARG A 70 -4.68 -13.09 6.18
N TRP A 71 -4.99 -13.08 7.46
CA TRP A 71 -5.73 -14.12 8.13
C TRP A 71 -6.70 -13.56 9.16
N THR A 72 -7.95 -14.03 9.07
CA THR A 72 -9.00 -13.76 10.07
C THR A 72 -9.43 -15.08 10.66
N PRO A 73 -9.14 -15.37 11.93
CA PRO A 73 -9.43 -16.66 12.56
C PRO A 73 -10.91 -17.00 12.59
N ASN A 74 -11.76 -15.99 12.74
CA ASN A 74 -13.20 -16.20 12.88
C ASN A 74 -14.02 -15.05 12.29
N LEU A 75 -14.85 -15.37 11.32
CA LEU A 75 -15.77 -14.45 10.64
C LEU A 75 -17.18 -14.39 11.27
N ASP A 76 -17.44 -15.16 12.32
CA ASP A 76 -18.72 -15.13 13.03
C ASP A 76 -18.75 -13.91 13.98
N PHE A 77 -19.07 -12.76 13.42
CA PHE A 77 -19.18 -11.50 14.17
C PHE A 77 -20.39 -11.44 15.08
N ALA A 78 -21.42 -12.27 14.84
CA ALA A 78 -22.65 -12.30 15.63
C ALA A 78 -22.45 -13.02 16.97
N ASN A 79 -21.50 -13.94 17.06
CA ASN A 79 -21.27 -14.71 18.27
C ASN A 79 -20.50 -13.89 19.31
N THR A 80 -21.23 -13.41 20.33
CA THR A 80 -20.65 -12.56 21.41
C THR A 80 -19.75 -13.33 22.38
N ASN A 81 -19.84 -14.67 22.41
CA ASN A 81 -19.00 -15.48 23.33
C ASN A 81 -17.55 -15.63 22.87
N LYS A 82 -17.21 -15.20 21.65
CA LYS A 82 -15.86 -15.27 21.13
C LYS A 82 -15.11 -13.95 21.33
N SER A 83 -13.84 -14.08 21.70
CA SER A 83 -12.95 -12.92 21.91
C SER A 83 -12.87 -12.04 20.65
N ILE A 84 -12.73 -10.74 20.85
CA ILE A 84 -12.53 -9.76 19.78
C ILE A 84 -11.27 -10.07 18.96
N PHE A 85 -10.22 -10.58 19.61
CA PHE A 85 -8.99 -10.98 18.93
C PHE A 85 -9.20 -12.15 17.96
N SER A 86 -10.12 -13.07 18.24
CA SER A 86 -10.45 -14.16 17.30
C SER A 86 -11.16 -13.65 16.04
N LYS A 87 -11.77 -12.48 16.11
CA LYS A 87 -12.46 -11.81 15.01
C LYS A 87 -11.61 -10.75 14.33
N SER A 88 -10.43 -10.47 14.86
CA SER A 88 -9.48 -9.54 14.30
C SER A 88 -8.79 -10.15 13.08
N THR A 89 -8.40 -9.30 12.16
CA THR A 89 -7.62 -9.69 10.98
C THR A 89 -6.16 -9.36 11.22
N TYR A 90 -5.33 -10.34 11.04
CA TYR A 90 -3.87 -10.26 11.13
C TYR A 90 -3.30 -10.25 9.73
N SER A 91 -2.35 -9.38 9.47
CA SER A 91 -1.64 -9.33 8.19
C SER A 91 -0.13 -9.24 8.40
N ILE A 92 0.59 -9.88 7.51
CA ILE A 92 2.03 -9.78 7.37
C ILE A 92 2.35 -9.60 5.90
N GLY A 93 3.30 -8.76 5.59
CA GLY A 93 3.73 -8.55 4.23
C GLY A 93 5.17 -8.09 4.17
N GLY A 94 5.66 -7.98 2.96
CA GLY A 94 6.97 -7.43 2.71
C GLY A 94 7.09 -6.97 1.28
N HIS A 95 8.06 -6.12 1.07
CA HIS A 95 8.40 -5.64 -0.24
C HIS A 95 9.91 -5.47 -0.39
N GLN A 96 10.34 -5.63 -1.62
CA GLN A 96 11.66 -5.26 -2.09
C GLN A 96 11.46 -4.39 -3.32
N SER A 97 12.15 -3.27 -3.39
CA SER A 97 12.13 -2.42 -4.58
C SER A 97 13.50 -1.84 -4.87
N LYS A 98 13.76 -1.63 -6.15
CA LYS A 98 14.89 -0.85 -6.66
C LYS A 98 14.37 0.49 -7.11
N SER A 99 14.97 1.57 -6.61
CA SER A 99 14.64 2.93 -7.04
C SER A 99 15.10 3.16 -8.47
N TYR A 100 14.41 4.02 -9.18
CA TYR A 100 14.86 4.52 -10.49
C TYR A 100 15.99 5.55 -10.38
N ILE A 101 16.24 6.09 -9.18
CA ILE A 101 17.32 7.04 -8.93
C ILE A 101 18.62 6.24 -8.80
N LEU A 102 19.59 6.60 -9.61
CA LEU A 102 20.94 6.05 -9.56
C LEU A 102 21.86 6.96 -8.74
N ILE A 103 22.60 6.35 -7.82
CA ILE A 103 23.67 7.00 -7.05
C ILE A 103 24.97 6.27 -7.40
N ASP A 104 25.93 6.97 -7.98
CA ASP A 104 27.17 6.37 -8.50
C ASP A 104 26.89 5.17 -9.46
N GLU A 105 25.90 5.32 -10.36
CA GLU A 105 25.43 4.29 -11.31
C GLU A 105 24.75 3.06 -10.66
N LEU A 106 24.51 3.08 -9.36
CA LEU A 106 23.86 2.00 -8.62
C LEU A 106 22.44 2.38 -8.20
N ASN A 107 21.51 1.43 -8.32
CA ASN A 107 20.15 1.59 -7.84
C ASN A 107 20.11 1.60 -6.31
N LEU A 108 19.24 2.41 -5.74
CA LEU A 108 18.97 2.41 -4.32
C LEU A 108 17.94 1.31 -3.99
N ASP A 109 18.39 0.28 -3.29
CA ASP A 109 17.53 -0.82 -2.85
C ASP A 109 16.71 -0.41 -1.62
N HIS A 110 15.46 -0.85 -1.58
CA HIS A 110 14.55 -0.62 -0.50
C HIS A 110 13.85 -1.92 -0.10
N TYR A 111 13.92 -2.27 1.17
CA TYR A 111 13.31 -3.47 1.76
C TYR A 111 12.40 -3.07 2.90
N GLY A 112 11.25 -3.72 3.02
CA GLY A 112 10.35 -3.49 4.12
C GLY A 112 9.57 -4.75 4.49
N ILE A 113 9.35 -4.93 5.79
CA ILE A 113 8.46 -5.94 6.35
C ILE A 113 7.38 -5.20 7.15
N ASN A 114 6.12 -5.55 6.92
CA ASN A 114 5.01 -4.92 7.60
C ASN A 114 4.14 -5.95 8.33
N PHE A 115 3.58 -5.50 9.44
CA PHE A 115 2.61 -6.23 10.24
C PHE A 115 1.38 -5.35 10.42
N GLY A 116 0.20 -5.94 10.30
CA GLY A 116 -1.06 -5.23 10.45
C GLY A 116 -2.03 -6.00 11.33
N LEU A 117 -2.83 -5.23 12.06
CA LEU A 117 -3.92 -5.72 12.88
C LEU A 117 -5.16 -4.86 12.64
N THR A 118 -6.25 -5.51 12.22
CA THR A 118 -7.56 -4.86 12.09
C THR A 118 -8.50 -5.44 13.14
N VAL A 119 -8.92 -4.59 14.07
CA VAL A 119 -9.81 -4.96 15.17
C VAL A 119 -11.22 -4.48 14.85
N PRO A 120 -12.22 -5.38 14.73
CA PRO A 120 -13.60 -4.98 14.53
C PRO A 120 -14.19 -4.37 15.82
N LEU A 121 -14.80 -3.20 15.69
CA LEU A 121 -15.60 -2.60 16.75
C LEU A 121 -17.01 -3.16 16.65
N LEU A 122 -17.25 -4.23 17.40
CA LEU A 122 -18.53 -4.94 17.37
C LEU A 122 -19.62 -4.11 18.05
N SER A 123 -20.41 -3.43 17.24
CA SER A 123 -21.62 -2.78 17.67
C SER A 123 -22.80 -3.38 16.90
N SER A 124 -23.95 -3.47 17.55
CA SER A 124 -25.19 -3.89 16.89
C SER A 124 -25.64 -2.97 15.75
N ARG A 125 -24.99 -1.80 15.61
CA ARG A 125 -25.39 -0.73 14.68
C ARG A 125 -24.30 -0.27 13.72
N SER A 126 -23.06 -0.76 13.82
CA SER A 126 -21.98 -0.35 12.92
C SER A 126 -20.95 -1.45 12.75
N PHE A 127 -20.35 -1.49 11.55
CA PHE A 127 -19.22 -2.36 11.19
C PHE A 127 -17.93 -1.54 11.13
N SER A 128 -17.64 -0.83 12.21
CA SER A 128 -16.43 0.00 12.28
C SER A 128 -15.21 -0.85 12.66
N THR A 129 -14.03 -0.44 12.23
CA THR A 129 -12.77 -1.12 12.57
C THR A 129 -11.69 -0.12 12.97
N ILE A 130 -10.79 -0.57 13.86
CA ILE A 130 -9.53 0.07 14.14
C ILE A 130 -8.45 -0.71 13.39
N ASN A 131 -7.66 0.00 12.60
CA ASN A 131 -6.57 -0.57 11.83
C ASN A 131 -5.25 -0.07 12.42
N MET A 132 -4.34 -0.98 12.70
CA MET A 132 -3.01 -0.67 13.20
C MET A 132 -2.00 -1.37 12.31
N GLY A 133 -0.89 -0.68 12.01
CA GLY A 133 0.19 -1.22 11.21
C GLY A 133 1.53 -0.75 11.71
N VAL A 134 2.52 -1.61 11.55
CA VAL A 134 3.92 -1.31 11.76
C VAL A 134 4.71 -1.80 10.57
N GLU A 135 5.63 -0.98 10.09
CA GLU A 135 6.57 -1.35 9.04
C GLU A 135 7.98 -1.08 9.52
N LEU A 136 8.84 -2.07 9.31
CA LEU A 136 10.27 -1.99 9.52
C LEU A 136 10.94 -2.05 8.15
N GLY A 137 11.75 -1.07 7.82
CA GLY A 137 12.37 -1.02 6.52
C GLY A 137 13.80 -0.52 6.54
N LYS A 138 14.47 -0.80 5.43
CA LYS A 138 15.84 -0.41 5.15
C LYS A 138 15.91 0.16 3.74
N LEU A 139 16.52 1.31 3.60
CA LEU A 139 16.77 1.99 2.34
C LEU A 139 18.29 2.07 2.12
N GLY A 140 18.74 1.58 0.97
CA GLY A 140 20.15 1.60 0.59
C GLY A 140 21.01 0.52 1.25
N ASP A 141 22.31 0.57 0.94
CA ASP A 141 23.33 -0.31 1.48
C ASP A 141 24.68 0.43 1.52
N LEU A 142 25.31 0.47 2.69
CA LEU A 142 26.60 1.13 2.90
C LEU A 142 27.72 0.54 2.03
N ASN A 143 27.62 -0.74 1.68
CA ASN A 143 28.66 -1.40 0.87
C ASN A 143 28.59 -0.99 -0.60
N ASN A 144 27.40 -0.71 -1.12
CA ASN A 144 27.18 -0.43 -2.53
C ASN A 144 26.99 1.07 -2.79
N VAL A 145 26.05 1.71 -2.11
CA VAL A 145 25.60 3.08 -2.41
C VAL A 145 26.10 4.10 -1.39
N LYS A 146 26.82 3.65 -0.33
CA LYS A 146 27.32 4.46 0.79
C LYS A 146 26.23 5.23 1.57
N ILE A 147 24.98 4.91 1.32
CA ILE A 147 23.80 5.47 2.01
C ILE A 147 23.01 4.31 2.57
N GLU A 148 22.71 4.36 3.86
CA GLU A 148 21.85 3.39 4.52
C GLU A 148 20.95 4.10 5.52
N GLU A 149 19.65 3.86 5.41
CA GLU A 149 18.66 4.37 6.34
C GLU A 149 17.77 3.22 6.81
N ASN A 150 17.66 3.07 8.13
CA ASN A 150 16.71 2.16 8.74
C ASN A 150 15.55 2.96 9.33
N TYR A 151 14.32 2.54 9.04
CA TYR A 151 13.13 3.26 9.49
C TYR A 151 12.09 2.35 10.12
N ILE A 152 11.27 2.94 10.98
CA ILE A 152 10.09 2.32 11.57
C ILE A 152 8.90 3.24 11.34
N ASN A 153 7.87 2.74 10.64
CA ASN A 153 6.63 3.46 10.41
C ASN A 153 5.50 2.86 11.24
N PHE A 154 4.70 3.71 11.88
CA PHE A 154 3.49 3.34 12.57
C PHE A 154 2.29 3.98 11.88
N ALA A 155 1.23 3.19 11.68
CA ALA A 155 -0.02 3.67 11.11
C ALA A 155 -1.19 3.27 12.00
N ILE A 156 -2.09 4.21 12.27
CA ILE A 156 -3.35 3.96 12.95
C ILE A 156 -4.46 4.58 12.12
N GLY A 157 -5.50 3.80 11.84
CA GLY A 157 -6.64 4.23 11.06
C GLY A 157 -7.96 3.76 11.64
N PHE A 158 -9.01 4.51 11.37
CA PHE A 158 -10.37 4.17 11.71
C PHE A 158 -11.19 4.03 10.43
N THR A 159 -11.92 2.92 10.32
CA THR A 159 -12.91 2.75 9.28
C THR A 159 -14.29 2.79 9.92
N MET A 160 -15.10 3.77 9.53
CA MET A 160 -16.49 3.87 9.98
C MET A 160 -17.40 3.36 8.88
N ALA A 161 -18.21 2.35 9.21
CA ALA A 161 -19.25 1.85 8.33
C ALA A 161 -20.60 1.91 9.07
N PRO A 162 -21.25 3.08 9.03
CA PRO A 162 -22.53 3.26 9.71
C PRO A 162 -23.63 2.39 9.06
N ASP A 163 -24.53 1.84 9.85
CA ASP A 163 -25.70 1.15 9.32
C ASP A 163 -26.74 2.18 8.86
N THR A 164 -26.89 2.34 7.56
CA THR A 164 -27.78 3.32 6.93
C THR A 164 -29.25 3.15 7.33
N ARG A 165 -29.62 1.98 7.86
CA ARG A 165 -30.99 1.72 8.35
C ARG A 165 -31.28 2.40 9.68
N TYR A 166 -30.28 2.63 10.52
CA TYR A 166 -30.40 3.17 11.87
C TYR A 166 -29.83 4.57 12.02
N ASP A 167 -28.85 4.94 11.18
CA ASP A 167 -28.20 6.24 11.27
C ASP A 167 -29.06 7.35 10.64
N ARG A 168 -29.46 8.30 11.50
CA ARG A 168 -30.27 9.44 11.06
C ARG A 168 -29.58 10.33 10.02
N TRP A 169 -28.28 10.30 9.95
CA TRP A 169 -27.50 11.10 9.00
C TRP A 169 -27.78 10.74 7.53
N PHE A 170 -28.17 9.50 7.27
CA PHE A 170 -28.49 9.00 5.92
C PHE A 170 -29.97 8.93 5.63
N ARG A 171 -30.84 9.29 6.58
CA ARG A 171 -32.29 9.34 6.33
C ARG A 171 -32.62 10.60 5.54
N LYS A 172 -33.22 10.41 4.37
CA LYS A 172 -33.83 11.49 3.62
C LYS A 172 -34.89 12.17 4.51
N ARG A 173 -34.69 13.46 4.81
CA ARG A 173 -35.72 14.24 5.53
C ARG A 173 -36.97 14.26 4.65
N LYS A 174 -38.06 13.67 5.13
CA LYS A 174 -39.36 13.92 4.54
C LYS A 174 -39.74 15.33 4.97
N TYR A 175 -39.77 16.24 4.02
CA TYR A 175 -40.43 17.52 4.21
C TYR A 175 -41.91 17.24 4.10
N ASP A 176 -42.67 17.49 5.17
CA ASP A 176 -44.14 17.57 5.15
C ASP A 176 -44.55 18.84 4.42
#